data_28eb2974be819f264928b6890df4d443
#
_entry.id   28eb2974be819f264928b6890df4d443
#
_cell.length_a   1.000
_cell.length_b   1.000
_cell.length_c   1.000
_cell.angle_alpha   90.00
_cell.angle_beta   90.00
_cell.angle_gamma   90.00
#
_symmetry.space_group_name_H-M   'P 1'
#
loop_
_entity.id
_entity.type
_entity.pdbx_description
1 polymer ?
#
loop_
_entity_poly.entity_id
_entity_poly.type
_entity_poly.pdbx_seq_one_letter_code
_entity_poly.pdbx_strand_id
1 'polypeptide(L)'
;INNERYSAKIAGVKRIVCVTPPAQNINPYFLALLKELKINEVYNIGGAQAIASLAIGTNKIKPVNKIFGPGNAYVAEAKRQLFGKVGIDLIAGPSEIIVVANENNNPSWVAADLLAQAEHDVNAQSILITDSLKFSKMVEFEINSLIKKTINKKTIYKSIKNNGLIVVVNDINEIHNIINFIAPEHLHLHLNSSKKLLSKIKNAGGIFLGEYSAEAFGDYIVGTNHILPTSGSAKFSSGLGVLDFMKRNSIVEMNQKSFNALRKDTENMADIEGLDAHKLSVKIRQNK
;
A
#
# COMPACT_ATOMS: atom_id res chain seq x y z
N ILE A 1 10.30 -7.04 3.23
CA ILE A 1 11.05 -7.10 4.51
C ILE A 1 12.03 -5.95 4.65
N ASN A 2 12.82 -5.62 3.62
CA ASN A 2 13.77 -4.51 3.74
C ASN A 2 13.07 -3.19 4.07
N ASN A 3 12.09 -2.84 3.27
CA ASN A 3 11.41 -1.54 3.38
C ASN A 3 10.65 -1.39 4.69
N GLU A 4 9.93 -2.43 5.12
CA GLU A 4 9.20 -2.41 6.40
C GLU A 4 10.15 -2.26 7.57
N ARG A 5 11.26 -3.00 7.55
CA ARG A 5 12.21 -2.98 8.67
C ARG A 5 12.96 -1.66 8.79
N TYR A 6 13.39 -1.07 7.66
CA TYR A 6 14.04 0.25 7.73
C TYR A 6 13.09 1.32 8.25
N SER A 7 11.85 1.35 7.76
CA SER A 7 10.81 2.26 8.25
C SER A 7 10.52 2.04 9.73
N ALA A 8 10.38 0.79 10.17
CA ALA A 8 10.18 0.43 11.57
C ALA A 8 11.36 0.86 12.46
N LYS A 9 12.60 0.64 12.00
CA LYS A 9 13.82 1.02 12.73
C LYS A 9 13.93 2.54 12.89
N ILE A 10 13.67 3.29 11.83
CA ILE A 10 13.67 4.76 11.86
C ILE A 10 12.61 5.28 12.83
N ALA A 11 11.44 4.65 12.85
CA ALA A 11 10.37 4.96 13.80
C ALA A 11 10.68 4.55 15.26
N GLY A 12 11.80 3.88 15.52
CA GLY A 12 12.22 3.48 16.87
C GLY A 12 11.56 2.20 17.38
N VAL A 13 11.01 1.35 16.53
CA VAL A 13 10.40 0.07 16.91
C VAL A 13 11.48 -0.86 17.47
N LYS A 14 11.31 -1.27 18.74
CA LYS A 14 12.31 -2.08 19.45
C LYS A 14 12.22 -3.57 19.14
N ARG A 15 11.01 -4.09 18.94
CA ARG A 15 10.76 -5.52 18.69
C ARG A 15 10.14 -5.71 17.32
N ILE A 16 10.81 -6.44 16.45
CA ILE A 16 10.35 -6.80 15.11
C ILE A 16 10.33 -8.33 15.01
N VAL A 17 9.18 -8.87 14.63
CA VAL A 17 8.95 -10.31 14.45
C VAL A 17 8.73 -10.58 12.97
N CYS A 18 9.42 -11.56 12.44
CA CYS A 18 9.21 -12.03 11.07
C CYS A 18 8.52 -13.39 11.07
N VAL A 19 7.51 -13.54 10.22
CA VAL A 19 6.86 -14.82 9.93
C VAL A 19 7.01 -15.15 8.47
N THR A 20 7.24 -16.41 8.15
CA THR A 20 7.36 -16.91 6.78
C THR A 20 6.66 -18.25 6.65
N PRO A 21 5.97 -18.53 5.52
CA PRO A 21 5.32 -19.82 5.32
C PRO A 21 6.31 -20.98 5.53
N PRO A 22 5.85 -22.11 6.07
CA PRO A 22 6.66 -23.29 6.26
C PRO A 22 7.24 -23.77 4.93
N ALA A 23 8.56 -23.94 4.88
CA ALA A 23 9.27 -24.50 3.75
C ALA A 23 10.29 -25.55 4.25
N GLN A 24 10.51 -26.61 3.48
CA GLN A 24 11.53 -27.63 3.80
C GLN A 24 12.93 -27.02 3.85
N ASN A 25 13.22 -26.09 2.92
CA ASN A 25 14.46 -25.31 2.88
C ASN A 25 14.11 -23.83 2.79
N ILE A 26 14.39 -23.08 3.83
CA ILE A 26 14.29 -21.61 3.80
C ILE A 26 15.42 -21.09 2.92
N ASN A 27 15.10 -20.19 1.98
CA ASN A 27 16.08 -19.59 1.09
C ASN A 27 17.24 -18.96 1.89
N PRO A 28 18.49 -19.35 1.66
CA PRO A 28 19.64 -18.86 2.41
C PRO A 28 19.84 -17.34 2.26
N TYR A 29 19.49 -16.75 1.13
CA TYR A 29 19.52 -15.28 0.95
C TYR A 29 18.53 -14.58 1.88
N PHE A 30 17.37 -15.18 2.11
CA PHE A 30 16.39 -14.66 3.06
C PHE A 30 16.93 -14.68 4.49
N LEU A 31 17.59 -15.79 4.90
CA LEU A 31 18.22 -15.90 6.22
C LEU A 31 19.38 -14.90 6.39
N ALA A 32 20.20 -14.73 5.36
CA ALA A 32 21.28 -13.73 5.35
C ALA A 32 20.73 -12.31 5.52
N LEU A 33 19.63 -12.01 4.81
CA LEU A 33 18.93 -10.73 4.91
C LEU A 33 18.39 -10.49 6.33
N LEU A 34 17.74 -11.47 6.95
CA LEU A 34 17.25 -11.36 8.33
C LEU A 34 18.37 -11.08 9.32
N LYS A 35 19.51 -11.74 9.14
CA LYS A 35 20.72 -11.52 9.95
C LYS A 35 21.27 -10.10 9.79
N GLU A 36 21.41 -9.63 8.55
CA GLU A 36 21.86 -8.25 8.25
C GLU A 36 20.90 -7.22 8.84
N LEU A 37 19.63 -7.48 8.73
CA LEU A 37 18.59 -6.63 9.31
C LEU A 37 18.47 -6.75 10.83
N LYS A 38 19.24 -7.63 11.50
CA LYS A 38 19.19 -7.89 12.95
C LYS A 38 17.77 -8.25 13.44
N ILE A 39 17.05 -9.06 12.67
CA ILE A 39 15.75 -9.62 13.06
C ILE A 39 16.01 -10.97 13.74
N ASN A 40 15.82 -11.03 15.05
CA ASN A 40 16.14 -12.21 15.86
C ASN A 40 14.93 -13.09 16.15
N GLU A 41 13.71 -12.57 16.01
CA GLU A 41 12.49 -13.36 16.18
C GLU A 41 11.93 -13.72 14.80
N VAL A 42 12.10 -14.99 14.43
CA VAL A 42 11.65 -15.51 13.13
C VAL A 42 10.88 -16.81 13.38
N TYR A 43 9.67 -16.89 12.86
CA TYR A 43 8.83 -18.06 13.00
C TYR A 43 8.42 -18.61 11.64
N ASN A 44 8.56 -19.94 11.49
CA ASN A 44 8.19 -20.67 10.28
C ASN A 44 6.67 -20.98 10.30
N ILE A 45 5.85 -19.96 10.17
CA ILE A 45 4.39 -20.03 10.17
C ILE A 45 3.85 -19.00 9.17
N GLY A 46 2.83 -19.36 8.39
CA GLY A 46 2.21 -18.51 7.38
C GLY A 46 0.68 -18.56 7.44
N GLY A 47 0.04 -17.89 6.48
CA GLY A 47 -1.41 -17.90 6.35
C GLY A 47 -2.15 -17.17 7.47
N ALA A 48 -3.45 -17.45 7.62
CA ALA A 48 -4.29 -16.89 8.68
C ALA A 48 -3.77 -17.24 10.08
N GLN A 49 -3.14 -18.42 10.23
CA GLN A 49 -2.54 -18.88 11.49
C GLN A 49 -1.43 -17.96 11.99
N ALA A 50 -0.60 -17.47 11.08
CA ALA A 50 0.45 -16.50 11.43
C ALA A 50 -0.17 -15.20 11.96
N ILE A 51 -1.17 -14.67 11.26
CA ILE A 51 -1.87 -13.44 11.64
C ILE A 51 -2.53 -13.60 13.01
N ALA A 52 -3.24 -14.71 13.24
CA ALA A 52 -3.88 -15.00 14.52
C ALA A 52 -2.84 -15.13 15.65
N SER A 53 -1.74 -15.85 15.41
CA SER A 53 -0.68 -16.04 16.41
C SER A 53 0.00 -14.74 16.78
N LEU A 54 0.22 -13.84 15.81
CA LEU A 54 0.81 -12.52 16.05
C LEU A 54 -0.15 -11.58 16.78
N ALA A 55 -1.46 -11.65 16.49
CA ALA A 55 -2.46 -10.77 17.08
C ALA A 55 -2.83 -11.16 18.51
N ILE A 56 -2.98 -12.47 18.78
CA ILE A 56 -3.50 -12.99 20.05
C ILE A 56 -2.36 -13.46 20.95
N GLY A 57 -1.27 -13.92 20.35
CA GLY A 57 -0.18 -14.60 21.03
C GLY A 57 -0.42 -16.11 21.18
N THR A 58 0.65 -16.82 21.49
CA THR A 58 0.68 -18.25 21.81
C THR A 58 1.70 -18.47 22.94
N ASN A 59 1.86 -19.70 23.38
CA ASN A 59 2.91 -20.04 24.36
C ASN A 59 4.34 -19.74 23.86
N LYS A 60 4.53 -19.63 22.52
CA LYS A 60 5.84 -19.39 21.90
C LYS A 60 5.97 -18.01 21.27
N ILE A 61 4.86 -17.39 20.85
CA ILE A 61 4.86 -16.10 20.12
C ILE A 61 4.13 -15.09 21.00
N LYS A 62 4.85 -14.07 21.47
CA LYS A 62 4.21 -12.94 22.16
C LYS A 62 3.44 -12.09 21.16
N PRO A 63 2.26 -11.57 21.49
CA PRO A 63 1.47 -10.74 20.59
C PRO A 63 2.25 -9.48 20.16
N VAL A 64 1.87 -8.93 19.01
CA VAL A 64 2.41 -7.70 18.47
C VAL A 64 1.35 -6.61 18.43
N ASN A 65 1.77 -5.35 18.35
CA ASN A 65 0.86 -4.21 18.32
C ASN A 65 0.35 -3.92 16.90
N LYS A 66 1.14 -4.26 15.86
CA LYS A 66 0.77 -4.03 14.47
C LYS A 66 1.40 -5.09 13.55
N ILE A 67 0.67 -5.50 12.53
CA ILE A 67 1.07 -6.52 11.54
C ILE A 67 1.20 -5.84 10.17
N PHE A 68 2.31 -6.11 9.50
CA PHE A 68 2.64 -5.59 8.18
C PHE A 68 2.93 -6.72 7.20
N GLY A 69 2.73 -6.46 5.93
CA GLY A 69 3.10 -7.35 4.84
C GLY A 69 1.90 -7.91 4.07
N PRO A 70 2.10 -8.18 2.78
CA PRO A 70 1.08 -8.76 1.91
C PRO A 70 0.85 -10.24 2.21
N GLY A 71 -0.20 -10.79 1.64
CA GLY A 71 -0.52 -12.21 1.73
C GLY A 71 -1.69 -12.57 0.83
N ASN A 72 -2.03 -13.86 0.81
CA ASN A 72 -3.17 -14.35 0.06
C ASN A 72 -4.52 -13.93 0.71
N ALA A 73 -5.64 -14.31 0.09
CA ALA A 73 -6.99 -13.98 0.56
C ALA A 73 -7.25 -14.40 2.03
N TYR A 74 -6.67 -15.52 2.50
CA TYR A 74 -6.80 -15.95 3.90
C TYR A 74 -6.06 -15.03 4.86
N VAL A 75 -4.90 -14.50 4.46
CA VAL A 75 -4.15 -13.51 5.25
C VAL A 75 -4.91 -12.19 5.31
N ALA A 76 -5.41 -11.72 4.17
CA ALA A 76 -6.21 -10.50 4.07
C ALA A 76 -7.46 -10.58 4.95
N GLU A 77 -8.19 -11.70 4.89
CA GLU A 77 -9.38 -11.93 5.71
C GLU A 77 -9.06 -12.03 7.20
N ALA A 78 -7.98 -12.71 7.58
CA ALA A 78 -7.54 -12.76 8.98
C ALA A 78 -7.16 -11.37 9.52
N LYS A 79 -6.48 -10.54 8.72
CA LYS A 79 -6.20 -9.15 9.08
C LYS A 79 -7.49 -8.35 9.28
N ARG A 80 -8.45 -8.51 8.38
CA ARG A 80 -9.75 -7.83 8.46
C ARG A 80 -10.50 -8.18 9.74
N GLN A 81 -10.54 -9.45 10.12
CA GLN A 81 -11.24 -9.93 11.32
C GLN A 81 -10.56 -9.51 12.63
N LEU A 82 -9.23 -9.38 12.61
CA LEU A 82 -8.45 -9.05 13.82
C LEU A 82 -8.11 -7.55 13.92
N PHE A 83 -8.47 -6.74 12.92
CA PHE A 83 -8.36 -5.29 13.01
C PHE A 83 -9.16 -4.76 14.21
N GLY A 84 -8.55 -3.88 14.98
CA GLY A 84 -9.10 -3.39 16.25
C GLY A 84 -8.56 -4.14 17.49
N LYS A 85 -8.22 -5.43 17.35
CA LYS A 85 -7.43 -6.15 18.36
C LYS A 85 -5.93 -5.97 18.14
N VAL A 86 -5.51 -5.94 16.89
CA VAL A 86 -4.14 -5.60 16.45
C VAL A 86 -4.23 -4.57 15.34
N GLY A 87 -3.26 -3.66 15.26
CA GLY A 87 -3.14 -2.76 14.10
C GLY A 87 -2.71 -3.55 12.87
N ILE A 88 -3.14 -3.10 11.70
CA ILE A 88 -2.68 -3.64 10.40
C ILE A 88 -2.17 -2.50 9.52
N ASP A 89 -1.38 -2.83 8.50
CA ASP A 89 -0.98 -1.90 7.43
C ASP A 89 -2.17 -1.60 6.50
N LEU A 90 -2.54 -2.61 5.69
CA LEU A 90 -3.63 -2.53 4.72
C LEU A 90 -4.22 -3.94 4.50
N ILE A 91 -5.38 -3.97 3.88
CA ILE A 91 -5.97 -5.19 3.33
C ILE A 91 -5.61 -5.21 1.85
N ALA A 92 -4.59 -6.02 1.50
CA ALA A 92 -4.10 -6.09 0.14
C ALA A 92 -5.09 -6.82 -0.78
N GLY A 93 -5.39 -6.20 -1.92
CA GLY A 93 -6.01 -6.82 -3.08
C GLY A 93 -4.97 -7.38 -4.06
N PRO A 94 -5.40 -7.88 -5.22
CA PRO A 94 -4.50 -8.20 -6.32
C PRO A 94 -3.70 -6.98 -6.77
N SER A 95 -2.50 -7.21 -7.28
CA SER A 95 -1.64 -6.14 -7.79
C SER A 95 -2.21 -5.50 -9.07
N GLU A 96 -2.02 -4.19 -9.23
CA GLU A 96 -2.63 -3.38 -10.27
C GLU A 96 -1.62 -2.43 -10.91
N ILE A 97 -1.66 -2.29 -12.23
CA ILE A 97 -0.92 -1.24 -12.95
C ILE A 97 -1.81 -0.54 -13.97
N ILE A 98 -1.67 0.78 -14.06
CA ILE A 98 -2.08 1.57 -15.22
C ILE A 98 -0.82 2.07 -15.90
N VAL A 99 -0.67 1.74 -17.18
CA VAL A 99 0.36 2.31 -18.06
C VAL A 99 -0.30 3.29 -19.02
N VAL A 100 0.21 4.52 -19.05
CA VAL A 100 -0.23 5.57 -19.97
C VAL A 100 0.85 5.81 -21.01
N ALA A 101 0.52 5.60 -22.27
CA ALA A 101 1.46 5.73 -23.38
C ALA A 101 0.76 6.14 -24.67
N ASN A 102 1.52 6.67 -25.64
CA ASN A 102 1.03 7.05 -26.96
C ASN A 102 1.99 6.59 -28.09
N GLU A 103 1.72 6.99 -29.33
CA GLU A 103 2.50 6.57 -30.50
C GLU A 103 4.00 6.92 -30.46
N ASN A 104 4.43 7.86 -29.60
CA ASN A 104 5.82 8.23 -29.43
C ASN A 104 6.61 7.25 -28.54
N ASN A 105 5.93 6.32 -27.88
CA ASN A 105 6.53 5.37 -26.98
C ASN A 105 6.79 4.02 -27.66
N ASN A 106 7.68 3.22 -27.08
CA ASN A 106 7.98 1.89 -27.59
C ASN A 106 6.92 0.89 -27.15
N PRO A 107 6.14 0.28 -28.05
CA PRO A 107 5.06 -0.65 -27.69
C PRO A 107 5.55 -1.91 -26.99
N SER A 108 6.77 -2.37 -27.27
CA SER A 108 7.37 -3.54 -26.63
C SER A 108 7.71 -3.26 -25.15
N TRP A 109 8.14 -2.02 -24.80
CA TRP A 109 8.40 -1.63 -23.42
C TRP A 109 7.09 -1.55 -22.64
N VAL A 110 6.08 -0.91 -23.19
CA VAL A 110 4.73 -0.83 -22.59
C VAL A 110 4.14 -2.22 -22.36
N ALA A 111 4.27 -3.12 -23.35
CA ALA A 111 3.84 -4.49 -23.21
C ALA A 111 4.59 -5.22 -22.09
N ALA A 112 5.91 -5.02 -21.97
CA ALA A 112 6.70 -5.63 -20.91
C ALA A 112 6.27 -5.16 -19.51
N ASP A 113 5.98 -3.86 -19.32
CA ASP A 113 5.49 -3.32 -18.05
C ASP A 113 4.13 -3.91 -17.65
N LEU A 114 3.21 -4.05 -18.61
CA LEU A 114 1.91 -4.70 -18.37
C LEU A 114 2.07 -6.19 -17.99
N LEU A 115 3.01 -6.89 -18.61
CA LEU A 115 3.29 -8.29 -18.33
C LEU A 115 4.01 -8.49 -16.99
N ALA A 116 4.88 -7.57 -16.59
CA ALA A 116 5.53 -7.59 -15.29
C ALA A 116 4.50 -7.59 -14.16
N GLN A 117 3.44 -6.79 -14.27
CA GLN A 117 2.35 -6.83 -13.30
C GLN A 117 1.52 -8.11 -13.39
N ALA A 118 1.21 -8.57 -14.61
CA ALA A 118 0.37 -9.74 -14.84
C ALA A 118 0.98 -11.05 -14.33
N GLU A 119 2.31 -11.12 -14.12
CA GLU A 119 2.97 -12.33 -13.63
C GLU A 119 2.84 -12.56 -12.12
N HIS A 120 2.44 -11.54 -11.34
CA HIS A 120 2.32 -11.63 -9.90
C HIS A 120 1.20 -12.58 -9.46
N ASP A 121 0.02 -12.47 -10.08
CA ASP A 121 -1.16 -13.31 -9.74
C ASP A 121 -2.13 -13.40 -10.92
N VAL A 122 -2.94 -14.47 -10.95
CA VAL A 122 -3.99 -14.66 -11.97
C VAL A 122 -5.10 -13.58 -11.90
N ASN A 123 -5.22 -12.90 -10.76
CA ASN A 123 -6.17 -11.82 -10.54
C ASN A 123 -5.52 -10.43 -10.70
N ALA A 124 -4.21 -10.34 -10.98
CA ALA A 124 -3.56 -9.07 -11.22
C ALA A 124 -4.23 -8.31 -12.38
N GLN A 125 -4.28 -6.99 -12.29
CA GLN A 125 -4.90 -6.13 -13.28
C GLN A 125 -3.86 -5.27 -14.00
N SER A 126 -3.85 -5.32 -15.33
CA SER A 126 -2.97 -4.53 -16.19
C SER A 126 -3.81 -3.71 -17.16
N ILE A 127 -3.73 -2.37 -17.07
CA ILE A 127 -4.53 -1.45 -17.86
C ILE A 127 -3.60 -0.58 -18.70
N LEU A 128 -3.81 -0.57 -20.02
CA LEU A 128 -3.23 0.43 -20.92
C LEU A 128 -4.22 1.56 -21.16
N ILE A 129 -3.81 2.80 -21.02
CA ILE A 129 -4.55 3.98 -21.47
C ILE A 129 -3.74 4.67 -22.57
N THR A 130 -4.34 4.89 -23.73
CA THR A 130 -3.71 5.53 -24.90
C THR A 130 -4.72 6.38 -25.66
N ASP A 131 -4.23 7.34 -26.43
CA ASP A 131 -5.02 8.15 -27.38
C ASP A 131 -4.97 7.60 -28.83
N SER A 132 -4.31 6.45 -29.05
CA SER A 132 -4.13 5.87 -30.37
C SER A 132 -4.59 4.42 -30.46
N LEU A 133 -5.63 4.17 -31.27
CA LEU A 133 -6.08 2.81 -31.59
C LEU A 133 -5.00 2.01 -32.34
N LYS A 134 -4.16 2.68 -33.15
CA LYS A 134 -3.05 2.03 -33.84
C LYS A 134 -2.02 1.54 -32.82
N PHE A 135 -1.63 2.41 -31.89
CA PHE A 135 -0.67 2.06 -30.84
C PHE A 135 -1.18 0.93 -29.94
N SER A 136 -2.47 0.94 -29.59
CA SER A 136 -3.06 -0.13 -28.78
C SER A 136 -2.93 -1.51 -29.42
N LYS A 137 -3.14 -1.60 -30.74
CA LYS A 137 -2.96 -2.85 -31.52
C LYS A 137 -1.49 -3.29 -31.56
N MET A 138 -0.55 -2.35 -31.63
CA MET A 138 0.88 -2.65 -31.58
C MET A 138 1.26 -3.24 -30.21
N VAL A 139 0.78 -2.64 -29.11
CA VAL A 139 1.01 -3.15 -27.75
C VAL A 139 0.38 -4.54 -27.57
N GLU A 140 -0.85 -4.78 -28.06
CA GLU A 140 -1.51 -6.08 -28.02
C GLU A 140 -0.70 -7.15 -28.77
N PHE A 141 -0.16 -6.82 -29.94
CA PHE A 141 0.73 -7.71 -30.70
C PHE A 141 1.99 -8.06 -29.89
N GLU A 142 2.64 -7.04 -29.27
CA GLU A 142 3.83 -7.26 -28.45
C GLU A 142 3.55 -8.10 -27.20
N ILE A 143 2.40 -7.88 -26.52
CA ILE A 143 1.95 -8.72 -25.39
C ILE A 143 1.93 -10.20 -25.81
N ASN A 144 1.26 -10.51 -26.95
CA ASN A 144 1.13 -11.88 -27.45
C ASN A 144 2.50 -12.49 -27.86
N SER A 145 3.43 -11.67 -28.31
CA SER A 145 4.81 -12.06 -28.64
C SER A 145 5.62 -12.36 -27.37
N LEU A 146 5.60 -11.45 -26.41
CA LEU A 146 6.41 -11.50 -25.20
C LEU A 146 5.97 -12.58 -24.23
N ILE A 147 4.67 -12.86 -24.09
CA ILE A 147 4.16 -13.97 -23.24
C ILE A 147 4.87 -15.28 -23.59
N LYS A 148 5.15 -15.53 -24.88
CA LYS A 148 5.83 -16.77 -25.32
C LYS A 148 7.23 -16.93 -24.75
N LYS A 149 7.88 -15.83 -24.38
CA LYS A 149 9.24 -15.76 -23.85
C LYS A 149 9.31 -15.82 -22.33
N THR A 150 8.19 -15.64 -21.60
CA THR A 150 8.15 -15.63 -20.14
C THR A 150 8.07 -17.04 -19.56
N ILE A 151 8.51 -17.23 -18.32
CA ILE A 151 8.41 -18.49 -17.59
C ILE A 151 6.98 -18.71 -17.08
N ASN A 152 6.36 -17.67 -16.54
CA ASN A 152 5.05 -17.72 -15.88
C ASN A 152 3.85 -17.58 -16.86
N LYS A 153 4.00 -18.10 -18.09
CA LYS A 153 3.03 -17.94 -19.19
C LYS A 153 1.57 -18.18 -18.79
N LYS A 154 1.31 -19.20 -17.97
CA LYS A 154 -0.05 -19.57 -17.57
C LYS A 154 -0.70 -18.51 -16.68
N THR A 155 0.05 -17.97 -15.73
CA THR A 155 -0.41 -16.91 -14.83
C THR A 155 -0.66 -15.65 -15.61
N ILE A 156 0.32 -15.19 -16.38
CA ILE A 156 0.25 -14.00 -17.23
C ILE A 156 -0.96 -14.08 -18.18
N TYR A 157 -1.09 -15.21 -18.91
CA TYR A 157 -2.19 -15.38 -19.85
C TYR A 157 -3.56 -15.27 -19.18
N LYS A 158 -3.75 -15.89 -18.00
CA LYS A 158 -5.00 -15.80 -17.26
C LYS A 158 -5.28 -14.39 -16.76
N SER A 159 -4.28 -13.72 -16.20
CA SER A 159 -4.37 -12.36 -15.73
C SER A 159 -4.76 -11.41 -16.86
N ILE A 160 -4.02 -11.38 -17.96
CA ILE A 160 -4.30 -10.51 -19.12
C ILE A 160 -5.67 -10.82 -19.74
N LYS A 161 -6.03 -12.11 -19.89
CA LYS A 161 -7.31 -12.50 -20.49
C LYS A 161 -8.51 -12.06 -19.65
N ASN A 162 -8.42 -12.16 -18.32
CA ASN A 162 -9.55 -11.93 -17.43
C ASN A 162 -9.62 -10.49 -16.91
N ASN A 163 -8.46 -9.85 -16.69
CA ASN A 163 -8.35 -8.57 -16.00
C ASN A 163 -7.55 -7.51 -16.79
N GLY A 164 -6.99 -7.88 -17.96
CA GLY A 164 -6.31 -6.92 -18.84
C GLY A 164 -7.34 -6.01 -19.53
N LEU A 165 -7.02 -4.72 -19.63
CA LEU A 165 -7.88 -3.74 -20.26
C LEU A 165 -7.05 -2.75 -21.11
N ILE A 166 -7.55 -2.44 -22.29
CA ILE A 166 -7.03 -1.34 -23.13
C ILE A 166 -8.14 -0.29 -23.24
N VAL A 167 -7.81 0.93 -22.83
CA VAL A 167 -8.71 2.09 -22.92
C VAL A 167 -8.14 3.07 -23.92
N VAL A 168 -8.88 3.33 -25.00
CA VAL A 168 -8.54 4.34 -26.00
C VAL A 168 -9.36 5.59 -25.71
N VAL A 169 -8.68 6.72 -25.46
CA VAL A 169 -9.30 8.00 -25.12
C VAL A 169 -9.15 9.01 -26.28
N ASN A 170 -10.05 9.97 -26.36
CA ASN A 170 -9.94 11.03 -27.36
C ASN A 170 -8.91 12.10 -26.99
N ASP A 171 -8.73 12.37 -25.69
CA ASP A 171 -7.74 13.32 -25.19
C ASP A 171 -6.96 12.73 -24.01
N ILE A 172 -5.67 12.55 -24.20
CA ILE A 172 -4.75 12.05 -23.18
C ILE A 172 -4.63 12.99 -21.96
N ASN A 173 -4.97 14.27 -22.11
CA ASN A 173 -4.89 15.23 -21.00
C ASN A 173 -6.04 15.07 -19.98
N GLU A 174 -7.11 14.35 -20.33
CA GLU A 174 -8.27 14.12 -19.47
C GLU A 174 -8.22 12.80 -18.69
N ILE A 175 -7.21 11.97 -18.95
CA ILE A 175 -7.09 10.64 -18.31
C ILE A 175 -6.97 10.69 -16.79
N HIS A 176 -6.61 11.84 -16.22
CA HIS A 176 -6.53 11.99 -14.77
C HIS A 176 -7.85 11.67 -14.06
N ASN A 177 -8.99 11.87 -14.71
CA ASN A 177 -10.30 11.49 -14.16
C ASN A 177 -10.42 9.98 -14.06
N ILE A 178 -10.00 9.24 -15.10
CA ILE A 178 -10.00 7.77 -15.13
C ILE A 178 -9.03 7.24 -14.07
N ILE A 179 -7.81 7.78 -14.02
CA ILE A 179 -6.78 7.37 -13.05
C ILE A 179 -7.28 7.60 -11.61
N ASN A 180 -7.81 8.80 -11.31
CA ASN A 180 -8.31 9.12 -9.97
C ASN A 180 -9.54 8.30 -9.59
N PHE A 181 -10.37 7.89 -10.56
CA PHE A 181 -11.51 7.01 -10.33
C PHE A 181 -11.07 5.59 -9.98
N ILE A 182 -10.13 5.02 -10.75
CA ILE A 182 -9.57 3.68 -10.50
C ILE A 182 -8.72 3.69 -9.22
N ALA A 183 -7.89 4.72 -9.04
CA ALA A 183 -6.92 4.85 -7.95
C ALA A 183 -5.98 3.63 -7.87
N PRO A 184 -5.16 3.40 -8.92
CA PRO A 184 -4.38 2.18 -9.07
C PRO A 184 -3.25 2.08 -8.04
N GLU A 185 -2.78 0.87 -7.80
CA GLU A 185 -1.57 0.60 -7.03
C GLU A 185 -0.35 1.25 -7.70
N HIS A 186 -0.12 0.92 -8.97
CA HIS A 186 0.97 1.47 -9.78
C HIS A 186 0.42 2.29 -10.95
N LEU A 187 1.00 3.46 -11.15
CA LEU A 187 0.73 4.32 -12.29
C LEU A 187 2.04 4.61 -13.03
N HIS A 188 2.18 4.15 -14.26
CA HIS A 188 3.33 4.46 -15.11
C HIS A 188 2.95 5.40 -16.24
N LEU A 189 3.52 6.61 -16.24
CA LEU A 189 3.31 7.63 -17.24
C LEU A 189 4.52 7.70 -18.18
N HIS A 190 4.41 7.07 -19.35
CA HIS A 190 5.45 7.13 -20.38
C HIS A 190 5.51 8.48 -21.12
N LEU A 191 4.53 9.34 -20.90
CA LEU A 191 4.36 10.60 -21.66
C LEU A 191 5.44 11.63 -21.35
N ASN A 192 5.91 12.34 -22.37
CA ASN A 192 6.84 13.47 -22.21
C ASN A 192 6.25 14.65 -21.41
N SER A 193 4.92 14.81 -21.42
CA SER A 193 4.17 15.82 -20.66
C SER A 193 3.70 15.37 -19.30
N SER A 194 4.23 14.27 -18.76
CA SER A 194 3.81 13.65 -17.51
C SER A 194 3.76 14.59 -16.30
N LYS A 195 4.66 15.59 -16.23
CA LYS A 195 4.69 16.58 -15.13
C LYS A 195 3.42 17.44 -15.04
N LYS A 196 2.80 17.80 -16.18
CA LYS A 196 1.54 18.56 -16.19
C LYS A 196 0.36 17.71 -15.73
N LEU A 197 0.37 16.45 -16.12
CA LEU A 197 -0.66 15.49 -15.72
C LEU A 197 -0.56 15.15 -14.22
N LEU A 198 0.67 15.05 -13.71
CA LEU A 198 0.96 14.71 -12.32
C LEU A 198 0.24 15.62 -11.32
N SER A 199 0.14 16.94 -11.61
CA SER A 199 -0.55 17.88 -10.70
C SER A 199 -2.05 17.63 -10.57
N LYS A 200 -2.66 16.89 -11.50
CA LYS A 200 -4.08 16.53 -11.51
C LYS A 200 -4.35 15.13 -10.93
N ILE A 201 -3.30 14.31 -10.78
CA ILE A 201 -3.41 12.96 -10.21
C ILE A 201 -3.37 13.08 -8.69
N LYS A 202 -4.41 12.56 -8.05
CA LYS A 202 -4.58 12.57 -6.59
C LYS A 202 -4.49 11.18 -5.97
N ASN A 203 -4.91 10.18 -6.74
CA ASN A 203 -5.15 8.83 -6.25
C ASN A 203 -4.31 7.83 -7.06
N ALA A 204 -3.11 7.52 -6.57
CA ALA A 204 -2.28 6.41 -7.04
C ALA A 204 -1.34 5.99 -5.90
N GLY A 205 -1.07 4.70 -5.77
CA GLY A 205 -0.16 4.17 -4.75
C GLY A 205 1.28 4.55 -5.02
N GLY A 206 1.78 4.25 -6.21
CA GLY A 206 3.11 4.65 -6.73
C GLY A 206 3.00 5.26 -8.10
N ILE A 207 3.81 6.28 -8.40
CA ILE A 207 3.80 6.96 -9.70
C ILE A 207 5.21 6.92 -10.31
N PHE A 208 5.32 6.37 -11.51
CA PHE A 208 6.54 6.21 -12.28
C PHE A 208 6.49 7.15 -13.49
N LEU A 209 7.50 7.96 -13.67
CA LEU A 209 7.52 9.03 -14.69
C LEU A 209 8.59 8.78 -15.75
N GLY A 210 8.16 8.74 -17.00
CA GLY A 210 9.05 8.58 -18.17
C GLY A 210 9.31 7.10 -18.50
N GLU A 211 9.71 6.86 -19.72
CA GLU A 211 9.83 5.53 -20.34
C GLU A 211 10.87 4.60 -19.70
N TYR A 212 11.86 5.16 -18.99
CA TYR A 212 12.91 4.39 -18.30
C TYR A 212 12.55 4.03 -16.86
N SER A 213 11.41 4.50 -16.37
CA SER A 213 10.98 4.28 -14.98
C SER A 213 10.07 3.07 -14.86
N ALA A 214 10.53 1.91 -15.37
CA ALA A 214 9.78 0.67 -15.24
C ALA A 214 9.41 0.38 -13.78
N GLU A 215 8.17 -0.08 -13.53
CA GLU A 215 7.62 -0.35 -12.20
C GLU A 215 8.50 -1.31 -11.39
N ALA A 216 9.09 -2.33 -12.05
CA ALA A 216 10.02 -3.27 -11.43
C ALA A 216 11.19 -2.61 -10.66
N PHE A 217 11.62 -1.41 -11.04
CA PHE A 217 12.62 -0.68 -10.25
C PHE A 217 12.09 -0.29 -8.87
N GLY A 218 10.80 0.03 -8.77
CA GLY A 218 10.13 0.35 -7.52
C GLY A 218 10.11 -0.82 -6.55
N ASP A 219 9.93 -2.03 -7.07
CA ASP A 219 9.92 -3.26 -6.28
C ASP A 219 11.29 -3.62 -5.70
N TYR A 220 12.37 -3.29 -6.40
CA TYR A 220 13.68 -3.83 -6.06
C TYR A 220 14.68 -2.83 -5.53
N ILE A 221 14.95 -1.69 -6.23
CA ILE A 221 16.20 -0.99 -5.96
C ILE A 221 16.14 0.54 -5.86
N VAL A 222 15.09 1.21 -6.31
CA VAL A 222 15.04 2.70 -6.26
C VAL A 222 14.75 3.27 -4.87
N GLY A 223 14.52 2.43 -3.88
CA GLY A 223 14.37 2.84 -2.48
C GLY A 223 12.98 3.31 -2.08
N THR A 224 12.03 3.39 -2.99
CA THR A 224 10.61 3.58 -2.66
C THR A 224 10.05 2.34 -1.99
N ASN A 225 9.00 2.50 -1.17
CA ASN A 225 8.31 1.35 -0.61
C ASN A 225 7.37 0.75 -1.66
N HIS A 226 7.42 -0.57 -1.83
CA HIS A 226 6.57 -1.32 -2.75
C HIS A 226 5.28 -1.87 -2.10
N ILE A 227 5.06 -1.60 -0.81
CA ILE A 227 3.78 -1.92 -0.16
C ILE A 227 2.86 -0.73 -0.37
N LEU A 228 2.03 -0.85 -1.37
CA LEU A 228 1.19 0.21 -1.88
C LEU A 228 -0.30 -0.13 -1.70
N PRO A 229 -1.17 0.87 -1.62
CA PRO A 229 -2.60 0.65 -1.55
C PRO A 229 -3.15 0.07 -2.87
N THR A 230 -3.94 -0.99 -2.78
CA THR A 230 -4.56 -1.71 -3.89
C THR A 230 -6.09 -1.55 -3.86
N SER A 231 -6.77 -1.99 -4.90
CA SER A 231 -8.24 -2.05 -4.98
C SER A 231 -8.91 -0.70 -4.70
N GLY A 232 -8.33 0.37 -5.26
CA GLY A 232 -8.84 1.72 -5.14
C GLY A 232 -8.61 2.38 -3.77
N SER A 233 -7.90 1.73 -2.85
CA SER A 233 -7.63 2.29 -1.51
C SER A 233 -6.64 3.46 -1.53
N ALA A 234 -5.96 3.74 -2.65
CA ALA A 234 -5.17 4.95 -2.85
C ALA A 234 -5.99 6.25 -2.75
N LYS A 235 -7.32 6.17 -2.69
CA LYS A 235 -8.22 7.30 -2.41
C LYS A 235 -8.12 7.81 -0.97
N PHE A 236 -7.69 6.98 -0.03
CA PHE A 236 -7.63 7.29 1.41
C PHE A 236 -6.42 6.70 2.14
N SER A 237 -5.61 5.91 1.47
CA SER A 237 -4.38 5.32 2.02
C SER A 237 -3.16 5.68 1.17
N SER A 238 -2.01 5.75 1.81
CA SER A 238 -0.71 5.93 1.16
C SER A 238 0.10 4.64 1.21
N GLY A 239 1.17 4.56 0.42
CA GLY A 239 2.17 3.52 0.55
C GLY A 239 2.81 3.51 1.94
N LEU A 240 3.30 2.34 2.37
CA LEU A 240 3.90 2.14 3.68
C LEU A 240 5.10 3.08 3.90
N GLY A 241 5.10 3.78 5.03
CA GLY A 241 6.17 4.70 5.41
C GLY A 241 6.49 4.65 6.90
N VAL A 242 7.39 5.53 7.34
CA VAL A 242 7.79 5.62 8.76
C VAL A 242 6.61 5.94 9.67
N LEU A 243 5.68 6.79 9.20
CA LEU A 243 4.50 7.19 9.96
C LEU A 243 3.57 6.02 10.33
N ASP A 244 3.57 4.94 9.54
CA ASP A 244 2.76 3.75 9.81
C ASP A 244 3.22 2.99 11.05
N PHE A 245 4.46 3.19 11.47
CA PHE A 245 5.05 2.62 12.68
C PHE A 245 4.96 3.55 13.89
N MET A 246 4.35 4.71 13.74
CA MET A 246 4.21 5.74 14.76
C MET A 246 2.75 5.93 15.16
N LYS A 247 2.54 6.49 16.35
CA LYS A 247 1.23 6.98 16.80
C LYS A 247 1.39 8.36 17.41
N ARG A 248 0.38 9.20 17.25
CA ARG A 248 0.32 10.52 17.85
C ARG A 248 -0.46 10.47 19.16
N ASN A 249 0.02 11.18 20.16
CA ASN A 249 -0.71 11.43 21.39
C ASN A 249 -0.96 12.94 21.50
N SER A 250 -2.14 13.33 21.94
CA SER A 250 -2.42 14.70 22.33
C SER A 250 -2.03 14.90 23.79
N ILE A 251 -1.26 15.94 24.06
CA ILE A 251 -0.87 16.35 25.42
C ILE A 251 -1.52 17.71 25.67
N VAL A 252 -2.27 17.81 26.75
CA VAL A 252 -2.92 19.04 27.16
C VAL A 252 -2.40 19.43 28.55
N GLU A 253 -1.74 20.59 28.64
CA GLU A 253 -1.30 21.21 29.89
C GLU A 253 -1.93 22.59 30.01
N MET A 254 -2.60 22.86 31.11
CA MET A 254 -3.27 24.14 31.36
C MET A 254 -2.78 24.75 32.66
N ASN A 255 -2.45 26.03 32.60
CA ASN A 255 -2.26 26.84 33.81
C ASN A 255 -3.58 27.50 34.27
N GLN A 256 -3.60 28.12 35.44
CA GLN A 256 -4.78 28.75 36.02
C GLN A 256 -5.39 29.83 35.11
N LYS A 257 -4.55 30.62 34.42
CA LYS A 257 -5.02 31.65 33.49
C LYS A 257 -5.82 31.04 32.31
N SER A 258 -5.26 29.98 31.67
CA SER A 258 -5.92 29.28 30.58
C SER A 258 -7.20 28.57 31.06
N PHE A 259 -7.14 27.96 32.25
CA PHE A 259 -8.32 27.36 32.88
C PHE A 259 -9.44 28.39 33.07
N ASN A 260 -9.13 29.55 33.68
CA ASN A 260 -10.14 30.60 33.91
C ASN A 260 -10.74 31.14 32.62
N ALA A 261 -9.96 31.22 31.53
CA ALA A 261 -10.42 31.68 30.24
C ALA A 261 -11.41 30.71 29.56
N LEU A 262 -11.18 29.38 29.70
CA LEU A 262 -11.93 28.37 28.95
C LEU A 262 -13.01 27.64 29.75
N ARG A 263 -12.98 27.74 31.09
CA ARG A 263 -13.87 26.96 31.98
C ARG A 263 -15.34 27.12 31.69
N LYS A 264 -15.83 28.38 31.52
CA LYS A 264 -17.23 28.67 31.34
C LYS A 264 -17.79 28.05 30.06
N ASP A 265 -17.04 28.14 28.98
CA ASP A 265 -17.45 27.55 27.71
C ASP A 265 -17.45 26.01 27.78
N THR A 266 -16.44 25.42 28.47
CA THR A 266 -16.38 23.98 28.72
C THR A 266 -17.56 23.50 29.57
N GLU A 267 -17.93 24.24 30.64
CA GLU A 267 -19.11 23.95 31.47
C GLU A 267 -20.40 24.00 30.65
N ASN A 268 -20.56 25.06 29.81
CA ASN A 268 -21.74 25.24 28.95
C ASN A 268 -21.84 24.11 27.90
N MET A 269 -20.72 23.72 27.30
CA MET A 269 -20.73 22.62 26.31
C MET A 269 -21.10 21.29 26.98
N ALA A 270 -20.51 20.99 28.14
CA ALA A 270 -20.86 19.81 28.92
C ALA A 270 -22.36 19.78 29.31
N ASP A 271 -22.94 20.93 29.61
CA ASP A 271 -24.35 21.08 29.91
C ASP A 271 -25.26 20.78 28.69
N ILE A 272 -24.88 21.33 27.54
CA ILE A 272 -25.58 21.07 26.26
C ILE A 272 -25.54 19.57 25.89
N GLU A 273 -24.42 18.90 26.17
CA GLU A 273 -24.28 17.47 25.93
C GLU A 273 -24.91 16.57 27.02
N GLY A 274 -25.40 17.15 28.12
CA GLY A 274 -25.98 16.44 29.27
C GLY A 274 -24.92 15.65 30.07
N LEU A 275 -23.66 16.13 30.07
CA LEU A 275 -22.53 15.45 30.71
C LEU A 275 -22.17 16.11 32.06
N ASP A 276 -23.01 15.90 33.09
CA ASP A 276 -22.88 16.51 34.42
C ASP A 276 -21.52 16.25 35.10
N ALA A 277 -20.97 15.06 34.96
CA ALA A 277 -19.67 14.73 35.53
C ALA A 277 -18.52 15.51 34.84
N HIS A 278 -18.59 15.79 33.55
CA HIS A 278 -17.66 16.65 32.81
C HIS A 278 -17.73 18.07 33.33
N LYS A 279 -18.95 18.64 33.46
CA LYS A 279 -19.19 19.96 34.03
C LYS A 279 -18.66 20.04 35.45
N LEU A 280 -18.97 19.05 36.29
CA LEU A 280 -18.50 18.99 37.69
C LEU A 280 -16.99 18.97 37.75
N SER A 281 -16.30 18.18 36.89
CA SER A 281 -14.85 18.08 36.87
C SER A 281 -14.15 19.43 36.63
N VAL A 282 -14.77 20.33 35.85
CA VAL A 282 -14.32 21.71 35.65
C VAL A 282 -14.67 22.59 36.83
N LYS A 283 -15.94 22.52 37.28
CA LYS A 283 -16.49 23.40 38.30
C LYS A 283 -15.74 23.30 39.64
N ILE A 284 -15.39 22.09 40.10
CA ILE A 284 -14.71 21.91 41.40
C ILE A 284 -13.29 22.51 41.46
N ARG A 285 -12.68 22.80 40.28
CA ARG A 285 -11.33 23.40 40.23
C ARG A 285 -11.33 24.92 40.36
N GLN A 286 -12.52 25.54 40.49
CA GLN A 286 -12.65 26.99 40.69
C GLN A 286 -12.23 27.43 42.10
N ASN A 287 -12.27 26.50 43.05
CA ASN A 287 -12.11 26.80 44.48
C ASN A 287 -10.67 26.61 44.99
N LYS A 288 -9.71 26.61 44.05
CA LYS A 288 -8.28 26.71 44.37
C LYS A 288 -7.75 28.06 43.88
#